data_2e0aba4bafcd295da4af903b170564ab
#
_entry.id   2e0aba4bafcd295da4af903b170564ab
#
_cell.length_a   1.000
_cell.length_b   1.000
_cell.length_c   1.000
_cell.angle_alpha   90.00
_cell.angle_beta   90.00
_cell.angle_gamma   90.00
#
_symmetry.space_group_name_H-M   'P 1'
#
loop_
_entity.id
_entity.type
_entity.pdbx_description
1 polymer ?
#
loop_
_entity_poly.entity_id
_entity_poly.type
_entity_poly.pdbx_seq_one_letter_code
_entity_poly.pdbx_strand_id
1 'polypeptide(L)'
;TGAALSEQKTLSLRTVPTPAAISTAAARRAKARVAQLLSEPIGLTRRGQGAGRWPVRRLAPLLTATTYKHVIGVQFDPRKVGDALRPPLAQYLRQAKDASWKIVGQRARVLSSLSGIDLDARTTARHLTAAGAATGSARVAALAFRVTQPELTTAAARALGATAVVSQQTTSLGDSSPNRIFNVALLAKLLDGAIVKPGATFSFNTTVGPRTAERGFKEGQAIENGVLVPSIGGGVCQAATTVFDTAFFGGYDVTHRLNHSFYISHYPLGLDATVADNGPDFTFVNDTGNAIVIKASATPSTMTVSFLSRPIHRHVVPNTSAQTAYTNPKKRFYASPDAAAGQVVPTTVGEKGFSVTVSRQVIGDDGKVIRHDSFSSRYIPEDAIYLVGKGATLPAGETLAGLYPGYTGSSSGVDLSHWLGSAPPKKKKEKPAAGTTTGGSIPGIPDGTATPAETLPGTTPTGTTPTGTTTTGTTTTGQ
;
A
#
# COMPACT_ATOMS: atom_id res chain seq x y z
N THR A 1 75.53 -8.58 -11.08
CA THR A 1 75.19 -7.76 -9.88
C THR A 1 75.29 -8.56 -8.57
N GLY A 2 76.15 -9.59 -8.50
CA GLY A 2 76.29 -10.45 -7.31
C GLY A 2 77.67 -10.27 -6.57
N ALA A 3 78.43 -9.17 -6.80
CA ALA A 3 79.79 -9.02 -6.23
C ALA A 3 79.89 -7.93 -5.17
N ALA A 4 78.81 -7.42 -4.61
CA ALA A 4 78.86 -6.31 -3.64
C ALA A 4 78.48 -6.66 -2.20
N LEU A 5 78.44 -7.97 -1.85
CA LEU A 5 78.08 -8.41 -0.47
C LEU A 5 79.23 -9.11 0.28
N SER A 6 80.49 -8.95 -0.13
CA SER A 6 81.62 -9.57 0.57
C SER A 6 82.40 -8.65 1.55
N GLU A 7 81.99 -7.41 1.71
CA GLU A 7 82.44 -6.57 2.84
C GLU A 7 81.43 -6.64 3.97
N GLN A 8 81.79 -7.29 5.08
CA GLN A 8 81.00 -7.29 6.34
C GLN A 8 80.94 -5.86 6.88
N LYS A 9 80.01 -5.09 6.31
CA LYS A 9 79.58 -3.84 6.95
C LYS A 9 78.56 -4.20 8.03
N THR A 10 78.92 -4.12 9.27
CA THR A 10 78.04 -4.28 10.43
C THR A 10 77.04 -3.15 10.38
N LEU A 11 75.81 -3.47 9.98
CA LEU A 11 74.69 -2.53 10.02
C LEU A 11 74.18 -2.46 11.46
N SER A 12 74.47 -1.38 12.15
CA SER A 12 73.89 -1.11 13.47
C SER A 12 72.48 -0.60 13.32
N LEU A 13 71.50 -1.48 13.51
CA LEU A 13 70.09 -1.11 13.55
C LEU A 13 69.70 -0.50 14.89
N ARG A 14 69.49 0.80 14.91
CA ARG A 14 68.99 1.52 16.08
C ARG A 14 67.47 1.29 16.21
N THR A 15 67.06 0.41 17.11
CA THR A 15 65.63 0.22 17.44
C THR A 15 65.23 1.33 18.40
N VAL A 16 64.21 2.07 18.03
CA VAL A 16 63.53 3.01 18.91
C VAL A 16 62.38 2.29 19.57
N PRO A 17 62.39 2.09 20.87
CA PRO A 17 61.22 1.45 21.53
C PRO A 17 59.98 2.34 21.43
N THR A 18 58.94 1.87 20.77
CA THR A 18 57.65 2.54 20.78
C THR A 18 56.89 2.14 22.05
N PRO A 19 56.50 3.09 22.92
CA PRO A 19 55.77 2.77 24.12
C PRO A 19 54.47 2.06 23.77
N ALA A 20 54.13 1.00 24.50
CA ALA A 20 52.86 0.34 24.34
C ALA A 20 51.70 1.33 24.55
N ALA A 21 50.70 1.31 23.68
CA ALA A 21 49.51 2.19 23.77
C ALA A 21 48.80 2.05 25.12
N ILE A 22 48.93 0.89 25.78
CA ILE A 22 48.37 0.59 27.09
C ILE A 22 49.47 0.05 27.99
N SER A 23 49.69 0.69 29.14
CA SER A 23 50.66 0.23 30.12
C SER A 23 50.18 -1.01 30.90
N THR A 24 51.10 -1.86 31.35
CA THR A 24 50.82 -3.00 32.24
C THR A 24 50.05 -2.54 33.50
N ALA A 25 50.35 -1.36 34.03
CA ALA A 25 49.66 -0.80 35.18
C ALA A 25 48.18 -0.49 34.86
N ALA A 26 47.88 0.04 33.66
CA ALA A 26 46.51 0.29 33.22
C ALA A 26 45.72 -1.04 33.08
N ALA A 27 46.36 -2.08 32.51
CA ALA A 27 45.76 -3.40 32.38
C ALA A 27 45.47 -4.05 33.76
N ARG A 28 46.42 -3.94 34.73
CA ARG A 28 46.20 -4.42 36.10
C ARG A 28 45.04 -3.71 36.81
N ARG A 29 44.91 -2.37 36.66
CA ARG A 29 43.78 -1.61 37.20
C ARG A 29 42.44 -2.06 36.59
N ALA A 30 42.40 -2.28 35.27
CA ALA A 30 41.19 -2.78 34.60
C ALA A 30 40.81 -4.18 35.11
N LYS A 31 41.76 -5.10 35.28
CA LYS A 31 41.53 -6.43 35.84
C LYS A 31 40.99 -6.33 37.28
N ALA A 32 41.54 -5.48 38.13
CA ALA A 32 41.02 -5.25 39.49
C ALA A 32 39.60 -4.69 39.44
N ARG A 33 39.29 -3.79 38.50
CA ARG A 33 37.94 -3.24 38.32
C ARG A 33 36.94 -4.30 37.88
N VAL A 34 37.29 -5.18 36.98
CA VAL A 34 36.45 -6.35 36.61
C VAL A 34 36.17 -7.22 37.82
N ALA A 35 37.21 -7.58 38.58
CA ALA A 35 37.08 -8.38 39.81
C ALA A 35 36.12 -7.73 40.83
N GLN A 36 36.24 -6.42 41.02
CA GLN A 36 35.36 -5.65 41.90
C GLN A 36 33.90 -5.68 41.43
N LEU A 37 33.66 -5.41 40.14
CA LEU A 37 32.30 -5.38 39.57
C LEU A 37 31.61 -6.74 39.65
N LEU A 38 32.37 -7.81 39.58
CA LEU A 38 31.89 -9.20 39.56
C LEU A 38 32.14 -9.94 40.89
N SER A 39 32.49 -9.27 41.98
CA SER A 39 32.80 -9.92 43.29
C SER A 39 31.64 -10.69 43.84
N GLU A 40 30.42 -10.17 43.71
CA GLU A 40 29.18 -10.73 44.24
C GLU A 40 27.99 -10.44 43.33
N PRO A 41 26.87 -11.14 43.50
CA PRO A 41 25.62 -10.81 42.80
C PRO A 41 25.15 -9.38 43.07
N ILE A 42 24.45 -8.77 42.10
CA ILE A 42 23.84 -7.45 42.24
C ILE A 42 22.32 -7.62 42.36
N GLY A 43 21.72 -7.01 43.41
CA GLY A 43 20.28 -6.89 43.55
C GLY A 43 19.74 -5.91 42.54
N LEU A 44 18.54 -6.19 42.00
CA LEU A 44 17.82 -5.26 41.16
C LEU A 44 16.59 -4.76 41.88
N THR A 45 16.27 -3.47 41.75
CA THR A 45 15.03 -2.89 42.27
C THR A 45 14.25 -2.17 41.18
N ARG A 46 12.92 -2.21 41.33
CA ARG A 46 11.97 -1.47 40.49
C ARG A 46 11.08 -0.65 41.45
N ARG A 47 11.12 0.68 41.31
CA ARG A 47 10.39 1.60 42.18
C ARG A 47 10.63 1.31 43.68
N GLY A 48 11.88 1.03 44.06
CA GLY A 48 12.27 0.72 45.43
C GLY A 48 11.97 -0.72 45.88
N GLN A 49 11.20 -1.49 45.14
CA GLN A 49 10.89 -2.89 45.45
C GLN A 49 11.86 -3.86 44.78
N GLY A 50 12.19 -4.96 45.44
CA GLY A 50 13.06 -5.99 44.89
C GLY A 50 12.50 -6.55 43.56
N ALA A 51 13.35 -6.56 42.54
CA ALA A 51 13.04 -7.06 41.21
C ALA A 51 13.89 -8.28 40.83
N GLY A 52 14.59 -8.85 41.80
CA GLY A 52 15.45 -10.02 41.63
C GLY A 52 16.90 -9.75 41.94
N ARG A 53 17.73 -10.79 41.88
CA ARG A 53 19.17 -10.73 42.11
C ARG A 53 19.89 -11.40 40.96
N TRP A 54 20.83 -10.68 40.36
CA TRP A 54 21.58 -11.21 39.23
C TRP A 54 22.91 -11.79 39.67
N PRO A 55 23.13 -13.10 39.45
CA PRO A 55 24.39 -13.76 39.78
C PRO A 55 25.50 -13.31 38.84
N VAL A 56 26.74 -13.45 39.29
CA VAL A 56 27.96 -13.04 38.55
C VAL A 56 27.96 -13.60 37.12
N ARG A 57 27.51 -14.84 36.92
CA ARG A 57 27.45 -15.47 35.58
C ARG A 57 26.54 -14.72 34.58
N ARG A 58 25.54 -13.98 35.04
CA ARG A 58 24.69 -13.14 34.21
C ARG A 58 25.27 -11.73 34.02
N LEU A 59 26.08 -11.25 34.97
CA LEU A 59 26.67 -9.91 34.92
C LEU A 59 27.91 -9.87 34.04
N ALA A 60 28.75 -10.91 34.05
CA ALA A 60 30.04 -10.95 33.35
C ALA A 60 29.91 -10.66 31.83
N PRO A 61 28.99 -11.26 31.08
CA PRO A 61 28.82 -10.99 29.65
C PRO A 61 28.44 -9.55 29.33
N LEU A 62 27.89 -8.81 30.30
CA LEU A 62 27.40 -7.45 30.11
C LEU A 62 28.47 -6.40 30.24
N LEU A 63 29.70 -6.76 30.70
CA LEU A 63 30.79 -5.83 30.79
C LEU A 63 31.35 -5.46 29.42
N THR A 64 31.84 -4.24 29.32
CA THR A 64 32.65 -3.74 28.23
C THR A 64 33.85 -3.01 28.76
N ALA A 65 34.95 -3.06 28.00
CA ALA A 65 36.17 -2.29 28.26
C ALA A 65 36.36 -1.29 27.11
N THR A 66 36.58 -0.03 27.46
CA THR A 66 36.86 1.02 26.48
C THR A 66 38.21 1.65 26.80
N THR A 67 39.02 1.94 25.77
CA THR A 67 40.32 2.59 25.94
C THR A 67 40.20 4.05 25.51
N TYR A 68 40.64 4.94 26.40
CA TYR A 68 40.76 6.36 26.12
C TYR A 68 42.03 6.93 26.77
N LYS A 69 42.88 7.59 26.01
CA LYS A 69 44.11 8.22 26.48
C LYS A 69 44.92 7.32 27.48
N HIS A 70 45.22 6.09 27.05
CA HIS A 70 45.99 5.09 27.84
C HIS A 70 45.29 4.53 29.09
N VAL A 71 44.01 4.86 29.31
CA VAL A 71 43.22 4.33 30.41
C VAL A 71 42.22 3.32 29.87
N ILE A 72 42.06 2.18 30.56
CA ILE A 72 41.04 1.21 30.26
C ILE A 72 39.88 1.44 31.25
N GLY A 73 38.76 1.95 30.75
CA GLY A 73 37.51 2.03 31.49
C GLY A 73 36.73 0.71 31.41
N VAL A 74 36.27 0.19 32.55
CA VAL A 74 35.40 -1.01 32.58
C VAL A 74 34.09 -0.64 33.19
N GLN A 75 33.00 -0.96 32.48
CA GLN A 75 31.64 -0.68 32.90
C GLN A 75 30.68 -1.69 32.30
N PHE A 76 29.42 -1.69 32.76
CA PHE A 76 28.34 -2.44 32.10
C PHE A 76 27.96 -1.74 30.79
N ASP A 77 27.85 -2.52 29.71
CA ASP A 77 27.51 -2.02 28.38
C ASP A 77 25.96 -1.77 28.31
N PRO A 78 25.52 -0.57 27.96
CA PRO A 78 24.10 -0.26 27.89
C PRO A 78 23.30 -1.14 26.90
N ARG A 79 23.90 -1.52 25.74
CA ARG A 79 23.23 -2.38 24.75
C ARG A 79 23.04 -3.78 25.32
N LYS A 80 24.13 -4.40 25.82
CA LYS A 80 24.08 -5.73 26.43
C LYS A 80 23.12 -5.78 27.63
N VAL A 81 23.11 -4.74 28.47
CA VAL A 81 22.17 -4.61 29.59
C VAL A 81 20.75 -4.52 29.09
N GLY A 82 20.50 -3.75 28.03
CA GLY A 82 19.19 -3.63 27.39
C GLY A 82 18.68 -4.97 26.87
N ASP A 83 19.52 -5.69 26.11
CA ASP A 83 19.17 -6.97 25.51
C ASP A 83 18.90 -8.04 26.56
N ALA A 84 19.67 -8.04 27.66
CA ALA A 84 19.50 -9.00 28.74
C ALA A 84 18.28 -8.72 29.65
N LEU A 85 17.92 -7.43 29.84
CA LEU A 85 16.83 -7.05 30.76
C LEU A 85 15.45 -6.88 30.10
N ARG A 86 15.37 -6.51 28.81
CA ARG A 86 14.06 -6.34 28.16
C ARG A 86 13.20 -7.59 28.17
N PRO A 87 13.70 -8.81 27.87
CA PRO A 87 12.84 -10.00 27.90
C PRO A 87 12.19 -10.27 29.25
N PRO A 88 12.91 -10.32 30.38
CA PRO A 88 12.29 -10.54 31.68
C PRO A 88 11.42 -9.37 32.18
N LEU A 89 11.58 -8.18 31.61
CA LEU A 89 10.80 -7.00 31.93
C LEU A 89 9.64 -6.75 30.96
N ALA A 90 9.39 -7.62 29.98
CA ALA A 90 8.41 -7.42 28.93
C ALA A 90 7.02 -7.01 29.44
N GLN A 91 6.57 -7.60 30.55
CA GLN A 91 5.28 -7.26 31.19
C GLN A 91 5.18 -5.81 31.70
N TYR A 92 6.31 -5.11 31.87
CA TYR A 92 6.38 -3.72 32.33
C TYR A 92 6.68 -2.73 31.22
N LEU A 93 7.03 -3.26 30.04
CA LEU A 93 7.36 -2.48 28.85
C LEU A 93 6.14 -2.38 27.96
N ARG A 94 5.97 -1.26 27.27
CA ARG A 94 4.98 -1.08 26.22
C ARG A 94 5.44 -0.02 25.24
N GLN A 95 5.08 -0.20 23.99
CA GLN A 95 5.29 0.84 22.98
C GLN A 95 4.29 1.99 23.16
N ALA A 96 4.68 3.19 22.79
CA ALA A 96 3.76 4.31 22.67
C ALA A 96 2.71 3.97 21.60
N LYS A 97 1.48 4.38 21.84
CA LYS A 97 0.39 4.24 20.89
C LYS A 97 -0.26 5.60 20.69
N ASP A 98 -0.36 6.04 19.46
CA ASP A 98 -1.01 7.29 19.10
C ASP A 98 -2.50 7.24 19.35
N ALA A 99 -3.08 8.41 19.57
CA ALA A 99 -4.51 8.59 19.52
C ALA A 99 -5.02 8.25 18.12
N SER A 100 -6.20 7.69 18.03
CA SER A 100 -6.85 7.31 16.77
C SER A 100 -8.34 7.61 16.87
N TRP A 101 -9.10 7.26 15.83
CA TRP A 101 -10.54 7.50 15.82
C TRP A 101 -11.31 6.19 15.59
N LYS A 102 -12.46 6.10 16.23
CA LYS A 102 -13.47 5.08 15.97
C LYS A 102 -14.73 5.75 15.42
N ILE A 103 -15.23 5.25 14.30
CA ILE A 103 -16.49 5.67 13.71
C ILE A 103 -17.63 4.89 14.38
N VAL A 104 -18.70 5.58 14.77
CA VAL A 104 -19.94 5.03 15.30
C VAL A 104 -21.10 5.77 14.65
N GLY A 105 -21.71 5.14 13.66
CA GLY A 105 -22.65 5.81 12.74
C GLY A 105 -21.95 6.95 12.00
N GLN A 106 -22.52 8.15 12.04
CA GLN A 106 -21.92 9.35 11.42
C GLN A 106 -21.00 10.14 12.37
N ARG A 107 -20.73 9.62 13.56
CA ARG A 107 -19.87 10.29 14.55
C ARG A 107 -18.51 9.63 14.63
N ALA A 108 -17.48 10.45 14.85
CA ALA A 108 -16.14 10.00 15.13
C ALA A 108 -15.78 10.28 16.62
N ARG A 109 -15.20 9.29 17.28
CA ARG A 109 -14.75 9.40 18.67
C ARG A 109 -13.26 9.14 18.75
N VAL A 110 -12.53 10.02 19.46
CA VAL A 110 -11.10 9.85 19.71
C VAL A 110 -10.88 8.67 20.66
N LEU A 111 -10.05 7.73 20.25
CA LEU A 111 -9.47 6.70 21.09
C LEU A 111 -8.18 7.24 21.72
N SER A 112 -8.03 7.05 23.02
CA SER A 112 -6.93 7.62 23.79
C SER A 112 -5.56 7.05 23.37
N SER A 113 -4.59 7.93 23.30
CA SER A 113 -3.18 7.58 23.19
C SER A 113 -2.66 6.92 24.47
N LEU A 114 -1.59 6.17 24.34
CA LEU A 114 -0.88 5.57 25.47
C LEU A 114 0.60 5.94 25.37
N SER A 115 1.16 6.46 26.48
CA SER A 115 2.61 6.66 26.55
C SER A 115 3.33 5.31 26.60
N GLY A 116 4.42 5.20 25.87
CA GLY A 116 5.32 4.06 25.94
C GLY A 116 6.12 4.03 27.25
N ILE A 117 6.52 2.85 27.65
CA ILE A 117 7.47 2.63 28.77
C ILE A 117 8.55 1.69 28.26
N ASP A 118 9.80 2.14 28.22
CA ASP A 118 10.95 1.33 27.84
C ASP A 118 12.01 1.38 28.96
N LEU A 119 12.86 0.36 28.98
CA LEU A 119 14.04 0.36 29.87
C LEU A 119 15.03 1.45 29.41
N ASP A 120 15.39 2.35 30.31
CA ASP A 120 16.57 3.20 30.14
C ASP A 120 17.83 2.37 30.43
N ALA A 121 18.27 1.66 29.39
CA ALA A 121 19.42 0.77 29.50
C ALA A 121 20.73 1.52 29.86
N ARG A 122 20.87 2.79 29.42
CA ARG A 122 22.05 3.62 29.73
C ARG A 122 22.10 3.96 31.22
N THR A 123 21.00 4.44 31.77
CA THR A 123 20.91 4.78 33.19
C THR A 123 20.99 3.51 34.05
N THR A 124 20.35 2.42 33.66
CA THR A 124 20.42 1.12 34.35
C THR A 124 21.87 0.57 34.35
N ALA A 125 22.59 0.66 33.23
CA ALA A 125 23.99 0.23 33.17
C ALA A 125 24.91 1.06 34.11
N ARG A 126 24.66 2.37 34.22
CA ARG A 126 25.35 3.22 35.20
C ARG A 126 25.05 2.77 36.65
N HIS A 127 23.78 2.49 36.97
CA HIS A 127 23.38 1.98 38.30
C HIS A 127 24.04 0.62 38.59
N LEU A 128 24.07 -0.29 37.61
CA LEU A 128 24.76 -1.57 37.74
C LEU A 128 26.25 -1.37 38.01
N THR A 129 26.88 -0.42 37.29
CA THR A 129 28.34 -0.12 37.47
C THR A 129 28.60 0.48 38.85
N ALA A 130 27.73 1.34 39.36
CA ALA A 130 27.84 1.89 40.72
C ALA A 130 27.61 0.81 41.78
N ALA A 131 26.54 0.01 41.63
CA ALA A 131 26.25 -1.10 42.52
C ALA A 131 27.35 -2.16 42.55
N GLY A 132 27.94 -2.47 41.38
CA GLY A 132 29.07 -3.39 41.27
C GLY A 132 30.35 -2.88 41.97
N ALA A 133 30.49 -1.57 42.15
CA ALA A 133 31.58 -0.96 42.90
C ALA A 133 31.36 -0.93 44.42
N ALA A 134 30.13 -1.09 44.88
CA ALA A 134 29.74 -1.14 46.27
C ALA A 134 29.92 -2.54 46.87
N THR A 135 29.79 -2.66 48.19
CA THR A 135 29.90 -3.91 48.96
C THR A 135 28.62 -4.19 49.77
N GLY A 136 28.35 -5.46 50.05
CA GLY A 136 27.29 -5.88 50.95
C GLY A 136 25.88 -5.45 50.46
N SER A 137 25.07 -4.91 51.38
CA SER A 137 23.69 -4.49 51.10
C SER A 137 23.57 -3.32 50.13
N ALA A 138 24.65 -2.55 49.91
CA ALA A 138 24.67 -1.47 48.93
C ALA A 138 24.80 -1.94 47.43
N ARG A 139 25.02 -3.25 47.20
CA ARG A 139 25.10 -3.82 45.86
C ARG A 139 23.70 -4.00 45.24
N VAL A 140 22.99 -2.87 45.11
CA VAL A 140 21.63 -2.82 44.55
C VAL A 140 21.59 -1.77 43.43
N ALA A 141 21.13 -2.17 42.26
CA ALA A 141 20.94 -1.30 41.10
C ALA A 141 19.43 -1.07 40.85
N ALA A 142 19.03 0.19 40.83
CA ALA A 142 17.69 0.55 40.43
C ALA A 142 17.54 0.42 38.92
N LEU A 143 16.50 -0.29 38.47
CA LEU A 143 16.06 -0.32 37.08
C LEU A 143 15.47 1.04 36.71
N ALA A 144 16.02 1.69 35.71
CA ALA A 144 15.53 2.96 35.19
C ALA A 144 14.61 2.72 33.99
N PHE A 145 13.52 3.44 33.94
CA PHE A 145 12.57 3.40 32.83
C PHE A 145 12.43 4.80 32.24
N ARG A 146 12.27 4.86 30.93
CA ARG A 146 11.93 6.09 30.20
C ARG A 146 10.52 6.02 29.67
N VAL A 147 9.81 7.13 29.73
CA VAL A 147 8.50 7.30 29.11
C VAL A 147 8.70 7.88 27.72
N THR A 148 8.13 7.22 26.70
CA THR A 148 8.08 7.74 25.35
C THR A 148 6.67 8.27 25.10
N GLN A 149 6.57 9.54 24.70
CA GLN A 149 5.29 10.11 24.36
C GLN A 149 4.83 9.60 22.99
N PRO A 150 3.51 9.42 22.76
CA PRO A 150 2.96 9.17 21.44
C PRO A 150 3.19 10.40 20.53
N GLU A 151 3.31 10.20 19.24
CA GLU A 151 3.43 11.30 18.26
C GLU A 151 2.14 12.13 18.21
N LEU A 152 0.99 11.44 18.27
CA LEU A 152 -0.32 12.08 18.38
C LEU A 152 -0.92 11.80 19.77
N THR A 153 -0.91 12.80 20.63
CA THR A 153 -1.54 12.69 21.96
C THR A 153 -3.06 12.78 21.88
N THR A 154 -3.77 12.25 22.87
CA THR A 154 -5.24 12.39 22.99
C THR A 154 -5.68 13.86 22.96
N ALA A 155 -4.93 14.75 23.62
CA ALA A 155 -5.23 16.18 23.64
C ALA A 155 -5.10 16.80 22.23
N ALA A 156 -4.00 16.50 21.54
CA ALA A 156 -3.79 16.96 20.15
C ALA A 156 -4.87 16.43 19.21
N ALA A 157 -5.22 15.13 19.31
CA ALA A 157 -6.28 14.53 18.50
C ALA A 157 -7.65 15.19 18.73
N ARG A 158 -7.99 15.50 19.97
CA ARG A 158 -9.23 16.23 20.30
C ARG A 158 -9.23 17.66 19.77
N ALA A 159 -8.08 18.33 19.81
CA ALA A 159 -7.92 19.69 19.27
C ALA A 159 -8.18 19.80 17.77
N LEU A 160 -7.96 18.71 16.99
CA LEU A 160 -8.30 18.67 15.57
C LEU A 160 -9.82 18.79 15.32
N GLY A 161 -10.67 18.46 16.30
CA GLY A 161 -12.11 18.59 16.19
C GLY A 161 -12.77 17.58 15.24
N ALA A 162 -12.12 16.52 14.85
CA ALA A 162 -12.64 15.48 13.96
C ALA A 162 -13.70 14.63 14.71
N THR A 163 -14.95 15.10 14.71
CA THR A 163 -16.08 14.54 15.48
C THR A 163 -17.16 13.88 14.63
N ALA A 164 -17.14 14.12 13.30
CA ALA A 164 -18.13 13.59 12.36
C ALA A 164 -17.47 12.99 11.13
N VAL A 165 -18.16 12.05 10.49
CA VAL A 165 -17.87 11.62 9.12
C VAL A 165 -18.47 12.68 8.19
N VAL A 166 -17.63 13.39 7.45
CA VAL A 166 -18.04 14.48 6.55
C VAL A 166 -18.09 14.05 5.09
N SER A 167 -17.41 12.96 4.76
CA SER A 167 -17.52 12.26 3.47
C SER A 167 -17.03 10.83 3.64
N GLN A 168 -17.64 9.89 2.90
CA GLN A 168 -17.25 8.49 2.91
C GLN A 168 -17.56 7.83 1.59
N GLN A 169 -16.60 7.04 1.08
CA GLN A 169 -16.80 6.22 -0.11
C GLN A 169 -16.24 4.82 0.10
N THR A 170 -16.82 3.89 -0.62
CA THR A 170 -16.43 2.47 -0.59
C THR A 170 -16.34 1.95 -2.01
N THR A 171 -15.23 1.28 -2.32
CA THR A 171 -15.06 0.57 -3.60
C THR A 171 -15.00 -0.93 -3.38
N SER A 172 -15.52 -1.69 -4.35
CA SER A 172 -15.50 -3.15 -4.32
C SER A 172 -14.14 -3.69 -4.77
N LEU A 173 -13.65 -4.71 -4.08
CA LEU A 173 -12.47 -5.48 -4.50
C LEU A 173 -12.84 -6.62 -5.47
N GLY A 174 -14.14 -6.97 -5.58
CA GLY A 174 -14.62 -8.03 -6.48
C GLY A 174 -13.82 -9.32 -6.33
N ASP A 175 -13.50 -9.95 -7.46
CA ASP A 175 -12.71 -11.19 -7.54
C ASP A 175 -11.19 -10.92 -7.55
N SER A 176 -10.74 -9.98 -6.73
CA SER A 176 -9.32 -9.63 -6.64
C SER A 176 -8.47 -10.78 -6.11
N SER A 177 -7.26 -10.91 -6.66
CA SER A 177 -6.29 -11.89 -6.16
C SER A 177 -5.92 -11.63 -4.68
N PRO A 178 -5.49 -12.66 -3.93
CA PRO A 178 -5.06 -12.50 -2.54
C PRO A 178 -3.97 -11.45 -2.34
N ASN A 179 -3.03 -11.34 -3.28
CA ASN A 179 -1.97 -10.33 -3.23
C ASN A 179 -2.53 -8.91 -3.40
N ARG A 180 -3.50 -8.71 -4.30
CA ARG A 180 -4.15 -7.41 -4.49
C ARG A 180 -4.94 -6.99 -3.25
N ILE A 181 -5.70 -7.92 -2.65
CA ILE A 181 -6.41 -7.70 -1.38
C ILE A 181 -5.43 -7.30 -0.28
N PHE A 182 -4.30 -8.02 -0.16
CA PHE A 182 -3.25 -7.69 0.79
C PHE A 182 -2.66 -6.29 0.58
N ASN A 183 -2.34 -5.93 -0.67
CA ASN A 183 -1.81 -4.60 -0.99
C ASN A 183 -2.82 -3.49 -0.64
N VAL A 184 -4.10 -3.66 -0.96
CA VAL A 184 -5.15 -2.68 -0.63
C VAL A 184 -5.32 -2.54 0.89
N ALA A 185 -5.23 -3.64 1.65
CA ALA A 185 -5.25 -3.58 3.11
C ALA A 185 -4.02 -2.84 3.68
N LEU A 186 -2.83 -3.03 3.08
CA LEU A 186 -1.63 -2.28 3.45
C LEU A 186 -1.78 -0.78 3.12
N LEU A 187 -2.32 -0.45 1.95
CA LEU A 187 -2.61 0.93 1.54
C LEU A 187 -3.61 1.61 2.48
N ALA A 188 -4.68 0.91 2.85
CA ALA A 188 -5.64 1.41 3.84
C ALA A 188 -4.95 1.70 5.18
N LYS A 189 -4.04 0.83 5.64
CA LYS A 189 -3.27 1.06 6.86
C LYS A 189 -2.33 2.27 6.77
N LEU A 190 -1.72 2.51 5.60
CA LEU A 190 -0.82 3.66 5.39
C LEU A 190 -1.59 4.99 5.31
N LEU A 191 -2.82 4.96 4.83
CA LEU A 191 -3.72 6.13 4.76
C LEU A 191 -4.39 6.42 6.10
N ASP A 192 -4.61 5.38 6.94
CA ASP A 192 -5.38 5.50 8.17
C ASP A 192 -4.68 6.39 9.21
N GLY A 193 -5.36 7.46 9.63
CA GLY A 193 -4.84 8.44 10.57
C GLY A 193 -4.10 9.62 9.92
N ALA A 194 -3.97 9.66 8.59
CA ALA A 194 -3.38 10.83 7.91
C ALA A 194 -4.18 12.09 8.21
N ILE A 195 -3.48 13.18 8.50
CA ILE A 195 -4.09 14.46 8.89
C ILE A 195 -3.78 15.50 7.82
N VAL A 196 -4.84 16.12 7.28
CA VAL A 196 -4.73 17.24 6.33
C VAL A 196 -5.18 18.50 7.03
N LYS A 197 -4.22 19.38 7.33
CA LYS A 197 -4.48 20.66 8.02
C LYS A 197 -5.31 21.60 7.13
N PRO A 198 -6.01 22.60 7.70
CA PRO A 198 -6.67 23.64 6.92
C PRO A 198 -5.69 24.31 5.94
N GLY A 199 -6.09 24.48 4.69
CA GLY A 199 -5.29 25.05 3.60
C GLY A 199 -4.17 24.15 3.07
N ALA A 200 -3.93 22.99 3.66
CA ALA A 200 -2.88 22.08 3.21
C ALA A 200 -3.36 21.21 2.04
N THR A 201 -2.41 20.88 1.16
CA THR A 201 -2.62 19.92 0.07
C THR A 201 -2.35 18.50 0.57
N PHE A 202 -3.29 17.61 0.34
CA PHE A 202 -3.08 16.18 0.43
C PHE A 202 -2.42 15.67 -0.86
N SER A 203 -1.44 14.79 -0.73
CA SER A 203 -0.83 14.01 -1.83
C SER A 203 -0.91 12.54 -1.47
N PHE A 204 -1.50 11.76 -2.36
CA PHE A 204 -1.60 10.31 -2.17
C PHE A 204 -0.22 9.67 -2.16
N ASN A 205 0.62 9.99 -3.15
CA ASN A 205 1.97 9.42 -3.26
C ASN A 205 2.86 9.78 -2.07
N THR A 206 2.80 11.02 -1.59
CA THR A 206 3.55 11.45 -0.40
C THR A 206 3.07 10.71 0.85
N THR A 207 1.75 10.52 1.02
CA THR A 207 1.18 9.88 2.21
C THR A 207 1.48 8.38 2.25
N VAL A 208 1.35 7.70 1.12
CA VAL A 208 1.56 6.25 1.02
C VAL A 208 3.04 5.90 0.89
N GLY A 209 3.81 6.72 0.19
CA GLY A 209 5.22 6.49 -0.15
C GLY A 209 5.41 5.40 -1.22
N PRO A 210 6.66 5.02 -1.54
CA PRO A 210 6.98 4.06 -2.59
C PRO A 210 6.36 2.68 -2.36
N ARG A 211 5.89 2.04 -3.43
CA ARG A 211 5.25 0.72 -3.40
C ARG A 211 6.27 -0.35 -3.75
N THR A 212 7.15 -0.69 -2.80
CA THR A 212 8.23 -1.65 -2.99
C THR A 212 8.03 -2.93 -2.17
N ALA A 213 8.71 -4.01 -2.57
CA ALA A 213 8.69 -5.29 -1.86
C ALA A 213 9.23 -5.16 -0.42
N GLU A 214 10.27 -4.33 -0.20
CA GLU A 214 10.86 -4.09 1.12
C GLU A 214 9.89 -3.42 2.08
N ARG A 215 8.91 -2.67 1.57
CA ARG A 215 7.80 -2.09 2.34
C ARG A 215 6.62 -3.04 2.50
N GLY A 216 6.75 -4.27 2.01
CA GLY A 216 5.77 -5.34 2.17
C GLY A 216 4.74 -5.42 1.06
N PHE A 217 4.85 -4.64 -0.02
CA PHE A 217 3.95 -4.79 -1.17
C PHE A 217 4.25 -6.08 -1.93
N LYS A 218 3.19 -6.74 -2.38
CA LYS A 218 3.23 -7.98 -3.13
C LYS A 218 3.01 -7.72 -4.61
N GLU A 219 3.44 -8.67 -5.43
CA GLU A 219 3.12 -8.69 -6.85
C GLU A 219 1.61 -8.81 -7.06
N GLY A 220 1.08 -7.97 -7.91
CA GLY A 220 -0.30 -7.96 -8.38
C GLY A 220 -0.31 -7.71 -9.87
N GLN A 221 -1.38 -7.11 -10.39
CA GLN A 221 -1.47 -6.71 -11.78
C GLN A 221 -1.47 -5.18 -11.90
N ALA A 222 -0.74 -4.68 -12.87
CA ALA A 222 -0.76 -3.28 -13.31
C ALA A 222 -1.06 -3.23 -14.81
N ILE A 223 -1.46 -2.04 -15.27
CA ILE A 223 -1.72 -1.79 -16.69
C ILE A 223 -0.45 -1.17 -17.28
N GLU A 224 0.18 -1.88 -18.21
CA GLU A 224 1.31 -1.37 -19.00
C GLU A 224 0.99 -1.48 -20.48
N ASN A 225 1.05 -0.36 -21.18
CA ASN A 225 0.76 -0.28 -22.63
C ASN A 225 -0.60 -0.90 -23.04
N GLY A 226 -1.62 -0.81 -22.16
CA GLY A 226 -2.95 -1.36 -22.40
C GLY A 226 -3.09 -2.86 -22.14
N VAL A 227 -2.10 -3.50 -21.52
CA VAL A 227 -2.12 -4.93 -21.14
C VAL A 227 -1.91 -5.06 -19.65
N LEU A 228 -2.62 -6.00 -19.00
CA LEU A 228 -2.39 -6.35 -17.60
C LEU A 228 -1.10 -7.18 -17.49
N VAL A 229 -0.14 -6.65 -16.73
CA VAL A 229 1.14 -7.32 -16.47
C VAL A 229 1.39 -7.47 -14.96
N PRO A 230 2.16 -8.49 -14.53
CA PRO A 230 2.59 -8.60 -13.14
C PRO A 230 3.42 -7.38 -12.70
N SER A 231 3.08 -6.78 -11.57
CA SER A 231 3.79 -5.60 -11.04
C SER A 231 3.65 -5.52 -9.52
N ILE A 232 4.69 -5.04 -8.84
CA ILE A 232 4.63 -4.80 -7.39
C ILE A 232 3.65 -3.67 -7.09
N GLY A 233 2.78 -3.85 -6.09
CA GLY A 233 1.85 -2.81 -5.65
C GLY A 233 0.50 -2.79 -6.36
N GLY A 234 0.15 -3.83 -7.11
CA GLY A 234 -1.17 -3.94 -7.74
C GLY A 234 -2.31 -3.67 -6.75
N GLY A 235 -3.28 -2.82 -7.15
CA GLY A 235 -4.38 -2.33 -6.31
C GLY A 235 -4.21 -0.89 -5.82
N VAL A 236 -3.06 -0.24 -6.05
CA VAL A 236 -2.79 1.14 -5.59
C VAL A 236 -3.77 2.15 -6.16
N CYS A 237 -4.09 2.06 -7.45
CA CYS A 237 -5.03 2.97 -8.10
C CYS A 237 -6.45 2.85 -7.52
N GLN A 238 -6.86 1.68 -7.03
CA GLN A 238 -8.15 1.55 -6.34
C GLN A 238 -8.16 2.33 -5.02
N ALA A 239 -7.08 2.29 -4.26
CA ALA A 239 -6.98 3.10 -3.05
C ALA A 239 -7.02 4.59 -3.37
N ALA A 240 -6.29 5.04 -4.42
CA ALA A 240 -6.32 6.42 -4.89
C ALA A 240 -7.72 6.84 -5.39
N THR A 241 -8.39 5.98 -6.15
CA THR A 241 -9.78 6.18 -6.60
C THR A 241 -10.73 6.34 -5.42
N THR A 242 -10.64 5.49 -4.39
CA THR A 242 -11.51 5.60 -3.21
C THR A 242 -11.28 6.90 -2.46
N VAL A 243 -10.01 7.38 -2.36
CA VAL A 243 -9.70 8.68 -1.77
C VAL A 243 -10.21 9.83 -2.64
N PHE A 244 -10.05 9.74 -3.98
CA PHE A 244 -10.59 10.71 -4.93
C PHE A 244 -12.10 10.82 -4.81
N ASP A 245 -12.82 9.71 -4.83
CA ASP A 245 -14.28 9.70 -4.69
C ASP A 245 -14.70 10.35 -3.36
N THR A 246 -13.97 10.05 -2.26
CA THR A 246 -14.25 10.67 -0.97
C THR A 246 -14.02 12.19 -1.01
N ALA A 247 -12.98 12.66 -1.69
CA ALA A 247 -12.72 14.09 -1.87
C ALA A 247 -13.74 14.74 -2.82
N PHE A 248 -14.12 14.03 -3.89
CA PHE A 248 -15.11 14.50 -4.85
C PHE A 248 -16.47 14.71 -4.18
N PHE A 249 -17.02 13.67 -3.53
CA PHE A 249 -18.34 13.78 -2.87
C PHE A 249 -18.31 14.60 -1.59
N GLY A 250 -17.13 14.83 -0.98
CA GLY A 250 -16.94 15.77 0.10
C GLY A 250 -16.80 17.24 -0.36
N GLY A 251 -16.77 17.49 -1.66
CA GLY A 251 -16.67 18.85 -2.23
C GLY A 251 -15.31 19.51 -2.02
N TYR A 252 -14.23 18.74 -1.83
CA TYR A 252 -12.87 19.29 -1.66
C TYR A 252 -12.27 19.74 -2.98
N ASP A 253 -11.33 20.67 -2.92
CA ASP A 253 -10.65 21.23 -4.09
C ASP A 253 -9.65 20.23 -4.66
N VAL A 254 -10.07 19.46 -5.67
CA VAL A 254 -9.22 18.47 -6.36
C VAL A 254 -8.29 19.20 -7.32
N THR A 255 -7.00 19.21 -7.02
CA THR A 255 -5.99 19.96 -7.78
C THR A 255 -5.27 19.10 -8.83
N HIS A 256 -5.19 17.80 -8.63
CA HIS A 256 -4.63 16.88 -9.64
C HIS A 256 -5.30 15.52 -9.59
N ARG A 257 -5.75 15.07 -10.75
CA ARG A 257 -6.31 13.72 -10.98
C ARG A 257 -6.08 13.32 -12.42
N LEU A 258 -5.63 12.08 -12.63
CA LEU A 258 -5.53 11.45 -13.95
C LEU A 258 -6.43 10.22 -14.01
N ASN A 259 -7.23 10.06 -15.09
CA ASN A 259 -7.99 8.82 -15.30
C ASN A 259 -7.08 7.69 -15.83
N HIS A 260 -7.54 6.43 -15.73
CA HIS A 260 -6.85 5.30 -16.36
C HIS A 260 -6.89 5.42 -17.87
N SER A 261 -5.94 4.76 -18.53
CA SER A 261 -5.86 4.74 -20.01
C SER A 261 -7.09 4.07 -20.64
N PHE A 262 -7.64 3.02 -20.04
CA PHE A 262 -8.91 2.41 -20.43
C PHE A 262 -9.90 2.36 -19.27
N TYR A 263 -11.18 2.18 -19.59
CA TYR A 263 -12.23 2.16 -18.57
C TYR A 263 -12.18 0.87 -17.78
N ILE A 264 -12.21 1.01 -16.46
CA ILE A 264 -12.25 -0.11 -15.52
C ILE A 264 -13.65 -0.17 -14.91
N SER A 265 -14.44 -1.15 -15.31
CA SER A 265 -15.89 -1.23 -15.06
C SER A 265 -16.30 -1.31 -13.59
N HIS A 266 -15.40 -1.69 -12.68
CA HIS A 266 -15.69 -1.72 -11.24
C HIS A 266 -15.52 -0.36 -10.54
N TYR A 267 -15.10 0.70 -11.26
CA TYR A 267 -15.15 2.08 -10.80
C TYR A 267 -16.39 2.81 -11.34
N PRO A 268 -16.92 3.78 -10.61
CA PRO A 268 -17.98 4.64 -11.16
C PRO A 268 -17.48 5.37 -12.43
N LEU A 269 -18.36 5.52 -13.40
CA LEU A 269 -18.02 6.11 -14.71
C LEU A 269 -17.38 7.50 -14.56
N GLY A 270 -16.16 7.67 -15.04
CA GLY A 270 -15.42 8.92 -15.00
C GLY A 270 -14.89 9.32 -13.61
N LEU A 271 -15.06 8.46 -12.60
CA LEU A 271 -14.62 8.71 -11.22
C LEU A 271 -13.53 7.71 -10.82
N ASP A 272 -12.46 7.63 -11.59
CA ASP A 272 -11.27 6.85 -11.31
C ASP A 272 -10.03 7.73 -11.19
N ALA A 273 -9.03 7.30 -10.45
CA ALA A 273 -7.76 8.00 -10.30
C ALA A 273 -6.57 7.05 -10.44
N THR A 274 -5.65 7.40 -11.33
CA THR A 274 -4.38 6.71 -11.55
C THR A 274 -3.27 7.36 -10.76
N VAL A 275 -2.47 6.53 -10.08
CA VAL A 275 -1.24 6.95 -9.40
C VAL A 275 -0.10 5.98 -9.71
N ALA A 276 1.13 6.48 -9.74
CA ALA A 276 2.32 5.67 -9.94
C ALA A 276 3.50 6.21 -9.13
N ASP A 277 4.46 5.34 -8.80
CA ASP A 277 5.74 5.79 -8.24
C ASP A 277 6.47 6.62 -9.32
N ASN A 278 6.94 7.81 -8.93
CA ASN A 278 7.59 8.76 -9.86
C ASN A 278 6.72 9.14 -11.08
N GLY A 279 5.40 9.05 -10.97
CA GLY A 279 4.43 9.32 -12.02
C GLY A 279 3.23 10.12 -11.53
N PRO A 280 2.03 9.90 -12.08
CA PRO A 280 0.84 10.64 -11.68
C PRO A 280 0.54 10.47 -10.19
N ASP A 281 0.02 11.54 -9.60
CA ASP A 281 -0.45 11.60 -8.21
C ASP A 281 -1.93 11.99 -8.18
N PHE A 282 -2.56 11.75 -7.04
CA PHE A 282 -3.85 12.32 -6.70
C PHE A 282 -3.67 13.34 -5.58
N THR A 283 -4.12 14.59 -5.82
CA THR A 283 -4.00 15.66 -4.85
C THR A 283 -5.29 16.47 -4.71
N PHE A 284 -5.56 16.93 -3.48
CA PHE A 284 -6.64 17.88 -3.19
C PHE A 284 -6.22 18.86 -2.09
N VAL A 285 -6.80 20.05 -2.06
CA VAL A 285 -6.62 21.03 -0.98
C VAL A 285 -7.76 20.90 0.03
N ASN A 286 -7.42 20.92 1.30
CA ASN A 286 -8.40 21.04 2.37
C ASN A 286 -8.81 22.52 2.55
N ASP A 287 -9.84 22.92 1.85
CA ASP A 287 -10.39 24.29 1.81
C ASP A 287 -11.48 24.57 2.87
N THR A 288 -11.66 23.66 3.85
CA THR A 288 -12.80 23.75 4.79
C THR A 288 -12.55 24.59 6.03
N GLY A 289 -11.34 25.08 6.24
CA GLY A 289 -10.96 25.76 7.49
C GLY A 289 -10.83 24.85 8.72
N ASN A 290 -11.18 23.57 8.63
CA ASN A 290 -11.06 22.58 9.69
C ASN A 290 -10.06 21.48 9.29
N ALA A 291 -9.40 20.85 10.27
CA ALA A 291 -8.56 19.69 9.97
C ALA A 291 -9.40 18.48 9.49
N ILE A 292 -8.86 17.74 8.55
CA ILE A 292 -9.40 16.44 8.10
C ILE A 292 -8.51 15.34 8.67
N VAL A 293 -9.12 14.28 9.20
CA VAL A 293 -8.47 13.02 9.49
C VAL A 293 -8.99 11.97 8.52
N ILE A 294 -8.11 11.35 7.78
CA ILE A 294 -8.45 10.26 6.87
C ILE A 294 -8.57 8.98 7.70
N LYS A 295 -9.71 8.33 7.65
CA LYS A 295 -9.94 7.01 8.21
C LYS A 295 -10.10 6.03 7.07
N ALA A 296 -9.21 5.05 6.96
CA ALA A 296 -9.23 4.07 5.90
C ALA A 296 -9.26 2.65 6.47
N SER A 297 -10.00 1.77 5.82
CA SER A 297 -10.09 0.36 6.17
C SER A 297 -10.36 -0.48 4.93
N ALA A 298 -9.90 -1.74 4.96
CA ALA A 298 -10.19 -2.70 3.92
C ALA A 298 -10.66 -4.03 4.54
N THR A 299 -11.57 -4.69 3.85
CA THR A 299 -12.00 -6.06 4.06
C THR A 299 -11.54 -6.90 2.85
N PRO A 300 -11.71 -8.22 2.83
CA PRO A 300 -11.45 -9.00 1.63
C PRO A 300 -12.24 -8.58 0.38
N SER A 301 -13.40 -7.91 0.56
CA SER A 301 -14.31 -7.54 -0.53
C SER A 301 -14.42 -6.04 -0.81
N THR A 302 -13.96 -5.17 0.10
CA THR A 302 -14.16 -3.72 -0.03
C THR A 302 -13.00 -2.92 0.55
N MET A 303 -12.81 -1.70 0.03
CA MET A 303 -12.03 -0.64 0.67
C MET A 303 -12.95 0.55 0.96
N THR A 304 -12.90 1.06 2.19
CA THR A 304 -13.65 2.24 2.62
C THR A 304 -12.69 3.33 3.08
N VAL A 305 -12.93 4.54 2.59
CA VAL A 305 -12.25 5.77 3.04
C VAL A 305 -13.29 6.74 3.57
N SER A 306 -13.04 7.30 4.75
CA SER A 306 -13.88 8.32 5.38
C SER A 306 -13.03 9.53 5.76
N PHE A 307 -13.51 10.72 5.47
CA PHE A 307 -12.92 11.95 5.98
C PHE A 307 -13.66 12.36 7.25
N LEU A 308 -12.91 12.50 8.33
CA LEU A 308 -13.41 12.92 9.63
C LEU A 308 -13.01 14.36 9.87
N SER A 309 -13.98 15.20 10.26
CA SER A 309 -13.75 16.62 10.55
C SER A 309 -14.82 17.13 11.52
N ARG A 310 -14.82 18.41 11.81
CA ARG A 310 -16.02 19.10 12.28
C ARG A 310 -17.08 19.03 11.18
N PRO A 311 -18.37 19.03 11.50
CA PRO A 311 -19.41 19.09 10.48
C PRO A 311 -19.12 20.20 9.47
N ILE A 312 -19.22 19.87 8.20
CA ILE A 312 -19.01 20.78 7.08
C ILE A 312 -20.37 20.99 6.44
N HIS A 313 -20.77 22.23 6.35
CA HIS A 313 -22.08 22.64 5.87
C HIS A 313 -22.00 22.92 4.36
N ARG A 314 -21.82 21.88 3.59
CA ARG A 314 -21.90 21.91 2.13
C ARG A 314 -22.33 20.55 1.59
N HIS A 315 -22.97 20.54 0.44
CA HIS A 315 -23.34 19.33 -0.27
C HIS A 315 -22.87 19.38 -1.73
N VAL A 316 -22.76 18.23 -2.34
CA VAL A 316 -22.28 18.06 -3.72
C VAL A 316 -23.42 17.53 -4.57
N VAL A 317 -23.66 18.21 -5.69
CA VAL A 317 -24.58 17.75 -6.75
C VAL A 317 -23.74 17.32 -7.94
N PRO A 318 -23.55 15.99 -8.14
CA PRO A 318 -22.79 15.47 -9.26
C PRO A 318 -23.64 15.41 -10.52
N ASN A 319 -22.99 15.46 -11.69
CA ASN A 319 -23.58 15.19 -12.97
C ASN A 319 -22.58 14.46 -13.86
N THR A 320 -23.02 13.42 -14.55
CA THR A 320 -22.19 12.66 -15.49
C THR A 320 -22.77 12.81 -16.90
N SER A 321 -21.94 13.22 -17.86
CA SER A 321 -22.34 13.35 -19.24
C SER A 321 -22.61 12.01 -19.89
N ALA A 322 -23.28 12.01 -21.06
CA ALA A 322 -23.28 10.89 -21.94
C ALA A 322 -21.84 10.57 -22.39
N GLN A 323 -21.59 9.31 -22.72
CA GLN A 323 -20.34 8.87 -23.35
C GLN A 323 -20.31 9.36 -24.81
N THR A 324 -19.16 9.87 -25.23
CA THR A 324 -18.95 10.42 -26.59
C THR A 324 -17.61 9.95 -27.15
N ALA A 325 -17.30 10.35 -28.39
CA ALA A 325 -16.01 10.10 -29.05
C ALA A 325 -15.56 8.64 -29.00
N TYR A 326 -16.49 7.73 -29.32
CA TYR A 326 -16.23 6.29 -29.32
C TYR A 326 -15.12 5.92 -30.31
N THR A 327 -14.21 5.04 -29.86
CA THR A 327 -13.17 4.42 -30.68
C THR A 327 -13.24 2.91 -30.56
N ASN A 328 -13.04 2.20 -31.68
CA ASN A 328 -13.18 0.75 -31.71
C ASN A 328 -11.87 0.08 -31.26
N PRO A 329 -11.94 -1.07 -30.56
CA PRO A 329 -10.78 -1.89 -30.23
C PRO A 329 -10.17 -2.50 -31.49
N LYS A 330 -8.86 -2.76 -31.46
CA LYS A 330 -8.13 -3.53 -32.43
C LYS A 330 -7.97 -4.97 -31.94
N LYS A 331 -7.71 -5.87 -32.87
CA LYS A 331 -7.26 -7.23 -32.55
C LYS A 331 -5.75 -7.23 -32.40
N ARG A 332 -5.23 -7.84 -31.34
CA ARG A 332 -3.80 -8.01 -31.10
C ARG A 332 -3.48 -9.49 -30.95
N PHE A 333 -2.58 -9.97 -31.77
CA PHE A 333 -2.15 -11.37 -31.77
C PHE A 333 -0.74 -11.44 -31.18
N TYR A 334 -0.58 -12.04 -30.02
CA TYR A 334 0.71 -12.18 -29.37
C TYR A 334 1.15 -13.65 -29.32
N ALA A 335 2.38 -13.91 -29.68
CA ALA A 335 2.99 -15.21 -29.46
C ALA A 335 3.00 -15.54 -27.97
N SER A 336 2.57 -16.74 -27.62
CA SER A 336 2.61 -17.21 -26.24
C SER A 336 3.06 -18.66 -26.18
N PRO A 337 4.17 -18.96 -25.48
CA PRO A 337 4.60 -20.34 -25.23
C PRO A 337 3.58 -21.14 -24.41
N ASP A 338 2.71 -20.47 -23.63
CA ASP A 338 1.68 -21.10 -22.83
C ASP A 338 0.43 -21.47 -23.64
N ALA A 339 0.29 -20.94 -24.85
CA ALA A 339 -0.81 -21.32 -25.75
C ALA A 339 -0.50 -22.64 -26.46
N ALA A 340 -1.49 -23.53 -26.56
CA ALA A 340 -1.32 -24.79 -27.23
C ALA A 340 -0.87 -24.61 -28.72
N ALA A 341 0.04 -25.44 -29.19
CA ALA A 341 0.57 -25.39 -30.52
C ALA A 341 -0.57 -25.44 -31.59
N GLY A 342 -0.47 -24.59 -32.63
CA GLY A 342 -1.45 -24.48 -33.67
C GLY A 342 -2.76 -23.74 -33.27
N GLN A 343 -2.89 -23.31 -32.05
CA GLN A 343 -4.11 -22.64 -31.53
C GLN A 343 -3.99 -21.12 -31.47
N VAL A 344 -5.12 -20.43 -31.70
CA VAL A 344 -5.28 -19.01 -31.44
C VAL A 344 -6.39 -18.87 -30.41
N VAL A 345 -6.04 -18.42 -29.20
CA VAL A 345 -6.94 -18.39 -28.03
C VAL A 345 -7.28 -16.95 -27.68
N PRO A 346 -8.56 -16.53 -27.71
CA PRO A 346 -8.96 -15.21 -27.24
C PRO A 346 -8.78 -15.11 -25.72
N THR A 347 -8.18 -14.02 -25.24
CA THR A 347 -7.98 -13.76 -23.81
C THR A 347 -8.85 -12.60 -23.34
N THR A 348 -9.02 -11.57 -24.18
CA THR A 348 -9.94 -10.45 -23.94
C THR A 348 -10.79 -10.19 -25.16
N VAL A 349 -12.05 -9.77 -24.94
CA VAL A 349 -12.97 -9.51 -26.04
C VAL A 349 -12.71 -8.15 -26.69
N GLY A 350 -12.06 -7.25 -25.96
CA GLY A 350 -11.86 -5.86 -26.33
C GLY A 350 -13.10 -4.99 -26.04
N GLU A 351 -12.86 -3.77 -25.58
CA GLU A 351 -13.91 -2.80 -25.28
C GLU A 351 -13.68 -1.49 -26.04
N LYS A 352 -14.79 -0.78 -26.35
CA LYS A 352 -14.69 0.52 -27.01
C LYS A 352 -14.11 1.56 -26.05
N GLY A 353 -13.21 2.38 -26.56
CA GLY A 353 -12.82 3.61 -25.91
C GLY A 353 -13.90 4.68 -26.08
N PHE A 354 -13.95 5.63 -25.15
CA PHE A 354 -14.89 6.74 -25.17
C PHE A 354 -14.39 7.90 -24.30
N SER A 355 -15.06 9.04 -24.43
CA SER A 355 -14.85 10.19 -23.53
C SER A 355 -16.10 10.40 -22.67
N VAL A 356 -15.89 10.80 -21.42
CA VAL A 356 -16.95 11.16 -20.48
C VAL A 356 -16.47 12.31 -19.61
N THR A 357 -17.40 13.19 -19.22
CA THR A 357 -17.10 14.29 -18.27
C THR A 357 -18.00 14.13 -17.05
N VAL A 358 -17.39 14.11 -15.87
CA VAL A 358 -18.10 14.20 -14.60
C VAL A 358 -17.92 15.59 -14.05
N SER A 359 -19.00 16.28 -13.76
CA SER A 359 -19.00 17.59 -13.14
C SER A 359 -19.68 17.56 -11.78
N ARG A 360 -19.44 18.58 -10.97
CA ARG A 360 -20.14 18.74 -9.70
C ARG A 360 -20.33 20.21 -9.38
N GLN A 361 -21.41 20.50 -8.70
CA GLN A 361 -21.59 21.75 -7.98
C GLN A 361 -21.40 21.48 -6.47
N VAL A 362 -20.58 22.28 -5.83
CA VAL A 362 -20.45 22.31 -4.37
C VAL A 362 -21.28 23.47 -3.88
N ILE A 363 -22.29 23.20 -3.08
CA ILE A 363 -23.29 24.17 -2.62
C ILE A 363 -23.14 24.34 -1.11
N GLY A 364 -23.03 25.57 -0.64
CA GLY A 364 -22.99 25.93 0.77
C GLY A 364 -24.37 25.92 1.44
N ASP A 365 -24.41 26.08 2.76
CA ASP A 365 -25.64 26.16 3.55
C ASP A 365 -26.57 27.29 3.13
N ASP A 366 -26.01 28.37 2.59
CA ASP A 366 -26.78 29.50 2.08
C ASP A 366 -27.39 29.22 0.68
N GLY A 367 -27.26 28.02 0.18
CA GLY A 367 -27.74 27.61 -1.14
C GLY A 367 -26.89 28.15 -2.32
N LYS A 368 -25.82 28.87 -2.05
CA LYS A 368 -24.95 29.38 -3.12
C LYS A 368 -23.95 28.34 -3.58
N VAL A 369 -23.65 28.33 -4.87
CA VAL A 369 -22.59 27.51 -5.45
C VAL A 369 -21.24 28.09 -5.03
N ILE A 370 -20.51 27.32 -4.22
CA ILE A 370 -19.15 27.65 -3.78
C ILE A 370 -18.14 27.33 -4.89
N ARG A 371 -18.36 26.23 -5.62
CA ARG A 371 -17.47 25.73 -6.67
C ARG A 371 -18.24 24.94 -7.71
N HIS A 372 -17.75 25.03 -8.94
CA HIS A 372 -18.17 24.19 -10.04
C HIS A 372 -16.93 23.54 -10.65
N ASP A 373 -16.83 22.23 -10.51
CA ASP A 373 -15.69 21.45 -11.04
C ASP A 373 -16.13 20.55 -12.18
N SER A 374 -15.19 20.28 -13.10
CA SER A 374 -15.39 19.40 -14.23
C SER A 374 -14.16 18.51 -14.45
N PHE A 375 -14.37 17.20 -14.53
CA PHE A 375 -13.34 16.20 -14.68
C PHE A 375 -13.59 15.40 -15.95
N SER A 376 -12.83 15.68 -16.99
CA SER A 376 -12.90 14.97 -18.25
C SER A 376 -12.03 13.72 -18.21
N SER A 377 -12.57 12.60 -18.68
CA SER A 377 -11.87 11.32 -18.81
C SER A 377 -11.95 10.87 -20.26
N ARG A 378 -10.82 10.49 -20.82
CA ARG A 378 -10.72 9.88 -22.13
C ARG A 378 -10.15 8.47 -21.97
N TYR A 379 -10.95 7.47 -22.26
CA TYR A 379 -10.56 6.09 -22.25
C TYR A 379 -10.25 5.62 -23.67
N ILE A 380 -9.04 5.08 -23.87
CA ILE A 380 -8.70 4.40 -25.12
C ILE A 380 -9.40 3.04 -25.16
N PRO A 381 -9.62 2.46 -26.36
CA PRO A 381 -10.20 1.13 -26.42
C PRO A 381 -9.27 0.10 -25.77
N GLU A 382 -9.85 -0.86 -25.08
CA GLU A 382 -9.13 -2.07 -24.69
C GLU A 382 -9.10 -3.02 -25.90
N ASP A 383 -7.89 -3.32 -26.39
CA ASP A 383 -7.74 -4.17 -27.57
C ASP A 383 -8.14 -5.63 -27.24
N ALA A 384 -8.74 -6.30 -28.21
CA ALA A 384 -9.01 -7.73 -28.12
C ALA A 384 -7.70 -8.51 -28.27
N ILE A 385 -7.31 -9.25 -27.22
CA ILE A 385 -6.04 -9.97 -27.18
C ILE A 385 -6.24 -11.44 -27.47
N TYR A 386 -5.42 -11.93 -28.38
CA TYR A 386 -5.36 -13.33 -28.80
C TYR A 386 -3.95 -13.88 -28.54
N LEU A 387 -3.88 -14.96 -27.77
CA LEU A 387 -2.62 -15.70 -27.60
C LEU A 387 -2.46 -16.73 -28.73
N VAL A 388 -1.29 -16.72 -29.35
CA VAL A 388 -0.97 -17.52 -30.53
C VAL A 388 0.07 -18.57 -30.16
N GLY A 389 -0.31 -19.83 -30.18
CA GLY A 389 0.59 -20.95 -30.00
C GLY A 389 1.49 -21.16 -31.22
N LYS A 390 2.66 -21.76 -31.02
CA LYS A 390 3.61 -22.03 -32.11
C LYS A 390 2.99 -22.89 -33.20
N GLY A 391 3.21 -22.52 -34.46
CA GLY A 391 2.65 -23.22 -35.62
C GLY A 391 1.20 -22.82 -35.97
N ALA A 392 0.58 -21.90 -35.24
CA ALA A 392 -0.76 -21.41 -35.56
C ALA A 392 -0.79 -20.54 -36.81
N THR A 393 -1.93 -20.51 -37.49
CA THR A 393 -2.19 -19.64 -38.66
C THR A 393 -3.09 -18.49 -38.23
N LEU A 394 -2.68 -17.25 -38.51
CA LEU A 394 -3.49 -16.06 -38.20
C LEU A 394 -4.58 -15.84 -39.29
N PRO A 395 -5.65 -15.12 -38.97
CA PRO A 395 -6.60 -14.62 -39.94
C PRO A 395 -5.91 -13.79 -41.03
N ALA A 396 -6.46 -13.78 -42.25
CA ALA A 396 -5.88 -13.04 -43.38
C ALA A 396 -5.72 -11.54 -43.06
N GLY A 397 -4.50 -11.03 -43.24
CA GLY A 397 -4.16 -9.64 -43.01
C GLY A 397 -3.70 -9.31 -41.54
N GLU A 398 -3.80 -10.26 -40.63
CA GLU A 398 -3.32 -10.07 -39.25
C GLU A 398 -1.84 -10.47 -39.11
N THR A 399 -1.14 -9.84 -38.18
CA THR A 399 0.27 -10.08 -37.90
C THR A 399 0.51 -10.28 -36.40
N LEU A 400 1.62 -10.93 -36.03
CA LEU A 400 2.03 -10.98 -34.62
C LEU A 400 2.48 -9.58 -34.14
N ALA A 401 1.96 -9.17 -32.99
CA ALA A 401 2.38 -7.94 -32.32
C ALA A 401 3.68 -8.12 -31.50
N GLY A 402 4.13 -9.36 -31.31
CA GLY A 402 5.31 -9.71 -30.52
C GLY A 402 5.06 -10.89 -29.58
N LEU A 403 5.94 -11.06 -28.61
CA LEU A 403 5.71 -11.97 -27.47
C LEU A 403 4.67 -11.33 -26.52
N TYR A 404 3.82 -12.18 -25.94
CA TYR A 404 2.80 -11.68 -25.00
C TYR A 404 3.46 -10.98 -23.80
N PRO A 405 3.15 -9.70 -23.53
CA PRO A 405 3.77 -8.92 -22.44
C PRO A 405 3.52 -9.51 -21.03
N GLY A 406 2.41 -10.24 -20.85
CA GLY A 406 2.09 -10.95 -19.60
C GLY A 406 2.73 -12.32 -19.46
N TYR A 407 3.59 -12.74 -20.38
CA TYR A 407 4.33 -14.00 -20.28
C TYR A 407 5.39 -13.91 -19.17
N THR A 408 5.30 -14.78 -18.17
CA THR A 408 6.18 -14.77 -16.99
C THR A 408 7.36 -15.72 -17.07
N GLY A 409 7.44 -16.54 -18.14
CA GLY A 409 8.56 -17.42 -18.41
C GLY A 409 9.78 -16.68 -18.98
N SER A 410 10.89 -17.42 -19.18
CA SER A 410 12.09 -16.84 -19.81
C SER A 410 11.81 -16.47 -21.25
N SER A 411 11.93 -15.20 -21.58
CA SER A 411 11.87 -14.71 -22.97
C SER A 411 13.16 -14.98 -23.76
N SER A 412 14.27 -15.30 -23.08
CA SER A 412 15.53 -15.65 -23.71
C SER A 412 15.39 -17.00 -24.43
N GLY A 413 15.52 -16.99 -25.75
CA GLY A 413 15.38 -18.18 -26.61
C GLY A 413 14.01 -18.34 -27.29
N VAL A 414 13.05 -17.43 -27.06
CA VAL A 414 11.79 -17.43 -27.83
C VAL A 414 12.03 -16.81 -29.20
N ASP A 415 12.18 -17.67 -30.22
CA ASP A 415 12.31 -17.22 -31.60
C ASP A 415 10.93 -17.03 -32.25
N LEU A 416 10.59 -15.79 -32.57
CA LEU A 416 9.34 -15.42 -33.25
C LEU A 416 9.41 -15.49 -34.76
N SER A 417 10.59 -15.62 -35.36
CA SER A 417 10.77 -15.61 -36.83
C SER A 417 10.06 -16.79 -37.53
N HIS A 418 9.90 -17.90 -36.82
CA HIS A 418 9.22 -19.11 -37.33
C HIS A 418 8.04 -19.50 -36.39
N TRP A 419 7.43 -18.53 -35.72
CA TRP A 419 6.34 -18.80 -34.75
C TRP A 419 5.05 -19.26 -35.45
N LEU A 420 4.72 -18.64 -36.58
CA LEU A 420 3.50 -18.93 -37.32
C LEU A 420 3.68 -20.16 -38.24
N GLY A 421 2.63 -20.93 -38.39
CA GLY A 421 2.54 -21.99 -39.40
C GLY A 421 2.41 -21.40 -40.82
N SER A 422 2.78 -22.18 -41.83
CA SER A 422 2.57 -21.78 -43.20
C SER A 422 1.07 -21.63 -43.49
N ALA A 423 0.67 -20.51 -44.10
CA ALA A 423 -0.72 -20.34 -44.49
C ALA A 423 -1.14 -21.48 -45.46
N PRO A 424 -2.33 -22.08 -45.28
CA PRO A 424 -2.83 -23.08 -46.21
C PRO A 424 -2.85 -22.49 -47.63
N PRO A 425 -2.46 -23.27 -48.68
CA PRO A 425 -2.43 -22.79 -50.02
C PRO A 425 -3.83 -22.27 -50.40
N LYS A 426 -3.88 -21.04 -50.96
CA LYS A 426 -5.13 -20.47 -51.46
C LYS A 426 -5.77 -21.46 -52.41
N LYS A 427 -6.94 -22.02 -52.10
CA LYS A 427 -7.72 -22.81 -53.04
C LYS A 427 -7.88 -22.00 -54.30
N LYS A 428 -7.31 -22.47 -55.45
CA LYS A 428 -7.55 -21.87 -56.74
C LYS A 428 -9.09 -21.85 -56.93
N LYS A 429 -9.64 -20.67 -57.22
CA LYS A 429 -11.03 -20.56 -57.67
C LYS A 429 -11.14 -21.44 -58.92
N GLU A 430 -11.81 -22.56 -58.86
CA GLU A 430 -12.22 -23.33 -60.01
C GLU A 430 -13.15 -22.44 -60.86
N LYS A 431 -12.74 -22.27 -62.11
CA LYS A 431 -13.53 -21.58 -63.14
C LYS A 431 -14.81 -22.39 -63.36
N PRO A 432 -16.04 -21.80 -63.31
CA PRO A 432 -17.23 -22.56 -63.53
C PRO A 432 -17.15 -23.20 -64.93
N ALA A 433 -17.33 -24.50 -65.04
CA ALA A 433 -17.49 -25.22 -66.29
C ALA A 433 -18.83 -24.78 -66.94
N ALA A 434 -18.76 -24.48 -68.23
CA ALA A 434 -19.93 -24.17 -69.04
C ALA A 434 -20.88 -25.35 -69.05
N GLY A 435 -21.99 -25.20 -68.37
CA GLY A 435 -23.06 -26.24 -68.29
C GLY A 435 -24.06 -26.02 -69.38
N THR A 436 -24.33 -27.10 -70.04
CA THR A 436 -25.33 -27.31 -71.10
C THR A 436 -26.73 -27.16 -70.53
N THR A 437 -27.55 -26.35 -71.19
CA THR A 437 -29.00 -26.18 -70.95
C THR A 437 -29.78 -27.45 -71.24
N THR A 438 -30.51 -28.00 -70.31
CA THR A 438 -31.72 -28.80 -70.60
C THR A 438 -32.79 -28.34 -69.61
N GLY A 439 -33.94 -27.98 -70.23
CA GLY A 439 -35.10 -27.44 -69.53
C GLY A 439 -35.86 -28.48 -68.76
N GLY A 440 -36.49 -28.06 -67.69
CA GLY A 440 -37.41 -28.84 -66.89
C GLY A 440 -38.25 -27.90 -66.01
N SER A 441 -39.51 -27.93 -66.27
CA SER A 441 -40.60 -27.06 -65.77
C SER A 441 -40.71 -26.99 -64.27
N ILE A 442 -41.15 -25.81 -63.84
CA ILE A 442 -41.60 -25.41 -62.52
C ILE A 442 -42.93 -26.08 -62.16
N PRO A 443 -43.23 -26.34 -60.89
CA PRO A 443 -44.39 -25.66 -60.29
C PRO A 443 -44.20 -25.17 -58.84
N GLY A 444 -44.79 -24.01 -58.59
CA GLY A 444 -45.55 -23.71 -57.38
C GLY A 444 -44.86 -22.95 -56.27
N ILE A 445 -44.98 -21.63 -56.31
CA ILE A 445 -44.92 -20.75 -55.16
C ILE A 445 -46.22 -20.86 -54.36
N PRO A 446 -46.23 -20.76 -53.07
CA PRO A 446 -47.10 -19.77 -52.45
C PRO A 446 -46.34 -18.75 -51.60
N ASP A 447 -46.78 -17.55 -51.87
CA ASP A 447 -46.62 -16.31 -51.15
C ASP A 447 -47.01 -16.45 -49.65
N GLY A 448 -46.26 -15.84 -48.74
CA GLY A 448 -46.55 -15.92 -47.32
C GLY A 448 -45.91 -14.78 -46.53
N THR A 449 -46.48 -13.61 -46.66
CA THR A 449 -46.66 -12.55 -45.67
C THR A 449 -45.68 -12.50 -44.48
N ALA A 450 -45.01 -11.38 -44.39
CA ALA A 450 -44.29 -10.86 -43.22
C ALA A 450 -45.26 -10.70 -42.03
N THR A 451 -44.81 -11.11 -40.84
CA THR A 451 -45.43 -10.77 -39.57
C THR A 451 -44.41 -10.07 -38.69
N PRO A 452 -44.79 -9.04 -37.92
CA PRO A 452 -43.86 -8.15 -37.22
C PRO A 452 -43.42 -8.72 -35.86
N ALA A 453 -42.30 -8.18 -35.39
CA ALA A 453 -41.64 -8.45 -34.11
C ALA A 453 -42.59 -8.42 -32.90
N GLU A 454 -42.52 -9.47 -32.10
CA GLU A 454 -43.09 -9.51 -30.75
C GLU A 454 -42.30 -8.64 -29.77
N THR A 455 -43.00 -7.68 -29.21
CA THR A 455 -42.62 -6.84 -28.08
C THR A 455 -42.74 -7.64 -26.78
N LEU A 456 -41.65 -7.80 -26.04
CA LEU A 456 -41.70 -8.33 -24.67
C LEU A 456 -42.25 -7.27 -23.71
N PRO A 457 -43.07 -7.64 -22.71
CA PRO A 457 -43.75 -6.70 -21.83
C PRO A 457 -42.79 -6.17 -20.73
N GLY A 458 -42.88 -4.85 -20.53
CA GLY A 458 -42.18 -4.16 -19.44
C GLY A 458 -42.80 -4.52 -18.07
N THR A 459 -41.95 -4.80 -17.11
CA THR A 459 -42.30 -4.89 -15.69
C THR A 459 -42.22 -3.51 -15.04
N THR A 460 -43.39 -2.97 -14.71
CA THR A 460 -43.55 -1.76 -13.88
C THR A 460 -43.26 -2.12 -12.41
N PRO A 461 -42.52 -1.33 -11.65
CA PRO A 461 -42.44 -1.53 -10.21
C PRO A 461 -43.59 -0.83 -9.54
N THR A 462 -44.46 -1.64 -8.91
CA THR A 462 -45.53 -1.19 -8.00
C THR A 462 -44.93 -0.62 -6.73
N GLY A 463 -45.14 0.67 -6.50
CA GLY A 463 -44.92 1.31 -5.21
C GLY A 463 -45.95 0.86 -4.18
N THR A 464 -45.51 0.37 -3.04
CA THR A 464 -46.33 0.19 -1.84
C THR A 464 -45.93 1.22 -0.79
N THR A 465 -46.82 2.14 -0.56
CA THR A 465 -46.87 3.07 0.58
C THR A 465 -47.31 2.30 1.84
N PRO A 466 -46.65 2.39 2.96
CA PRO A 466 -47.23 1.93 4.23
C PRO A 466 -48.00 3.08 4.87
N THR A 467 -49.30 2.86 4.98
CA THR A 467 -50.23 3.61 5.81
C THR A 467 -49.86 3.55 7.28
N GLY A 468 -49.93 4.70 7.92
CA GLY A 468 -49.71 4.84 9.35
C GLY A 468 -50.86 4.22 10.16
N THR A 469 -50.51 3.63 11.28
CA THR A 469 -51.44 3.31 12.37
C THR A 469 -50.96 3.98 13.62
N THR A 470 -51.70 4.97 14.05
CA THR A 470 -51.60 5.65 15.34
C THR A 470 -52.11 4.68 16.41
N THR A 471 -51.34 4.45 17.45
CA THR A 471 -51.88 3.89 18.69
C THR A 471 -51.34 4.72 19.86
N THR A 472 -52.29 5.40 20.48
CA THR A 472 -52.23 6.08 21.77
C THR A 472 -52.17 5.06 22.91
N GLY A 473 -51.42 5.34 23.96
CA GLY A 473 -51.51 4.57 25.20
C GLY A 473 -50.35 4.80 26.15
N THR A 474 -50.49 5.76 26.99
CA THR A 474 -50.60 5.78 28.43
C THR A 474 -49.29 5.72 29.25
N THR A 475 -49.06 6.81 29.93
CA THR A 475 -48.21 7.08 31.08
C THR A 475 -48.28 6.02 32.17
N THR A 476 -47.16 5.63 32.76
CA THR A 476 -47.06 5.32 34.17
C THR A 476 -45.67 5.70 34.75
N THR A 477 -45.72 6.53 35.75
CA THR A 477 -44.66 6.95 36.67
C THR A 477 -44.25 5.79 37.61
N GLY A 478 -43.00 5.77 38.03
CA GLY A 478 -42.62 5.00 39.21
C GLY A 478 -41.11 4.77 39.34
N GLN A 479 -40.50 5.58 40.21
CA GLN A 479 -39.23 5.46 40.95
C GLN A 479 -37.93 5.30 40.21
#